data_d7b418da664800c3975eed106236723e
#
_entry.id   d7b418da664800c3975eed106236723e
#
_cell.length_a   1.000
_cell.length_b   1.000
_cell.length_c   1.000
_cell.angle_alpha   90.00
_cell.angle_beta   90.00
_cell.angle_gamma   90.00
#
_symmetry.space_group_name_H-M   'P 1'
#
loop_
_entity.id
_entity.type
_entity.pdbx_description
1 polymer ?
#
loop_
_entity_poly.entity_id
_entity_poly.type
_entity_poly.pdbx_seq_one_letter_code
_entity_poly.pdbx_strand_id
1 'polypeptide(L)'
;MKKLMYIISSAIVLVACESRTYEEISDKTPVAEVVTYNKDVKPIIETNCVSCHSPGAQALTNYSQVKNNIDNIIDRISRPIGDPLKMPQGGSLSPSQITIITKWKADGLSEN
;
A
#
# COMPACT_ATOMS: atom_id res chain seq x y z
N MET A 1 -45.66 53.02 -5.08
CA MET A 1 -44.70 52.91 -6.18
C MET A 1 -43.27 52.83 -5.71
N LYS A 2 -43.01 52.34 -4.50
CA LYS A 2 -41.66 52.27 -3.97
C LYS A 2 -41.43 51.00 -3.12
N LYS A 3 -42.14 49.91 -3.42
CA LYS A 3 -42.07 48.68 -2.62
C LYS A 3 -41.65 47.46 -3.43
N LEU A 4 -41.00 47.65 -4.57
CA LEU A 4 -40.69 46.58 -5.48
C LEU A 4 -39.18 46.29 -5.60
N MET A 5 -38.39 46.65 -4.60
CA MET A 5 -36.93 46.54 -4.75
C MET A 5 -36.21 45.79 -3.61
N TYR A 6 -36.88 44.88 -2.96
CA TYR A 6 -36.20 44.04 -1.97
C TYR A 6 -36.37 42.54 -2.22
N ILE A 7 -36.55 42.16 -3.47
CA ILE A 7 -36.39 40.77 -3.89
C ILE A 7 -35.03 40.66 -4.59
N ILE A 8 -34.01 41.05 -3.89
CA ILE A 8 -32.67 40.82 -4.40
C ILE A 8 -32.01 39.85 -3.46
N SER A 9 -31.83 38.68 -4.03
CA SER A 9 -30.61 37.90 -3.92
C SER A 9 -30.24 37.48 -2.52
N SER A 10 -30.99 36.54 -1.99
CA SER A 10 -30.37 35.52 -1.15
C SER A 10 -29.74 34.53 -2.10
N ALA A 11 -28.59 34.90 -2.64
CA ALA A 11 -27.69 33.94 -3.24
C ALA A 11 -27.18 33.05 -2.12
N ILE A 12 -27.84 31.92 -1.94
CA ILE A 12 -27.36 30.83 -1.11
C ILE A 12 -26.07 30.34 -1.79
N VAL A 13 -24.97 30.80 -1.24
CA VAL A 13 -23.68 30.21 -1.50
C VAL A 13 -23.73 28.84 -0.84
N LEU A 14 -24.15 27.84 -1.60
CA LEU A 14 -23.92 26.46 -1.25
C LEU A 14 -22.41 26.25 -1.36
N VAL A 15 -21.72 26.49 -0.26
CA VAL A 15 -20.38 25.95 -0.06
C VAL A 15 -20.59 24.46 -0.03
N ALA A 16 -20.37 23.82 -1.17
CA ALA A 16 -20.22 22.39 -1.23
C ALA A 16 -18.99 22.06 -0.36
N CYS A 17 -19.23 21.65 0.87
CA CYS A 17 -18.26 20.91 1.61
C CYS A 17 -18.04 19.61 0.81
N GLU A 18 -17.00 19.57 0.00
CA GLU A 18 -16.48 18.29 -0.47
C GLU A 18 -16.12 17.50 0.77
N SER A 19 -16.96 16.55 1.12
CA SER A 19 -16.62 15.55 2.09
C SER A 19 -15.49 14.71 1.49
N ARG A 20 -14.25 15.08 1.79
CA ARG A 20 -13.10 14.22 1.55
C ARG A 20 -13.31 13.00 2.41
N THR A 21 -13.77 11.94 1.79
CA THR A 21 -13.90 10.66 2.44
C THR A 21 -12.54 10.15 2.89
N TYR A 22 -12.50 9.42 3.98
CA TYR A 22 -11.30 8.80 4.54
C TYR A 22 -10.49 7.95 3.55
N GLU A 23 -11.07 7.60 2.42
CA GLU A 23 -10.40 6.90 1.33
C GLU A 23 -9.34 7.74 0.60
N GLU A 24 -9.39 9.06 0.74
CA GLU A 24 -8.42 9.95 0.09
C GLU A 24 -7.09 10.06 0.87
N ILE A 25 -7.05 9.55 2.11
CA ILE A 25 -5.83 9.42 2.91
C ILE A 25 -5.18 8.04 2.69
N SER A 26 -5.82 7.17 1.92
CA SER A 26 -5.23 5.93 1.47
C SER A 26 -3.95 6.22 0.70
N ASP A 27 -2.87 5.55 1.10
CA ASP A 27 -1.56 5.61 0.48
C ASP A 27 -1.68 5.46 -1.06
N LYS A 28 -1.69 6.59 -1.77
CA LYS A 28 -1.79 6.68 -3.23
C LYS A 28 -0.43 6.69 -3.90
N THR A 29 0.56 6.08 -3.26
CA THR A 29 1.89 5.96 -3.88
C THR A 29 1.75 5.27 -5.23
N PRO A 30 2.10 5.93 -6.35
CA PRO A 30 1.98 5.33 -7.66
C PRO A 30 2.84 4.06 -7.75
N VAL A 31 2.20 2.95 -8.08
CA VAL A 31 2.94 1.71 -8.35
C VAL A 31 3.54 1.80 -9.75
N ALA A 32 4.82 1.47 -9.88
CA ALA A 32 5.52 1.47 -11.16
C ALA A 32 4.79 0.60 -12.20
N GLU A 33 4.88 0.97 -13.49
CA GLU A 33 4.30 0.19 -14.58
C GLU A 33 4.85 -1.24 -14.61
N VAL A 34 6.16 -1.38 -14.42
CA VAL A 34 6.83 -2.67 -14.23
C VAL A 34 7.55 -2.64 -12.88
N VAL A 35 7.27 -3.62 -12.05
CA VAL A 35 7.89 -3.75 -10.71
C VAL A 35 9.06 -4.70 -10.79
N THR A 36 10.20 -4.26 -10.23
CA THR A 36 11.41 -5.08 -10.15
C THR A 36 11.87 -5.27 -8.71
N TYR A 37 12.64 -6.33 -8.47
CA TYR A 37 13.13 -6.63 -7.13
C TYR A 37 14.05 -5.53 -6.58
N ASN A 38 15.11 -5.22 -7.31
CA ASN A 38 16.16 -4.33 -6.81
C ASN A 38 15.65 -2.91 -6.53
N LYS A 39 14.71 -2.42 -7.36
CA LYS A 39 14.19 -1.07 -7.26
C LYS A 39 13.03 -0.97 -6.27
N ASP A 40 12.08 -1.89 -6.32
CA ASP A 40 10.78 -1.71 -5.71
C ASP A 40 10.54 -2.63 -4.51
N VAL A 41 10.94 -3.91 -4.61
CA VAL A 41 10.64 -4.93 -3.59
C VAL A 41 11.71 -4.98 -2.51
N LYS A 42 12.98 -4.92 -2.87
CA LYS A 42 14.11 -5.03 -1.95
C LYS A 42 14.03 -4.03 -0.79
N PRO A 43 13.74 -2.74 -0.99
CA PRO A 43 13.61 -1.79 0.12
C PRO A 43 12.52 -2.16 1.12
N ILE A 44 11.41 -2.73 0.64
CA ILE A 44 10.31 -3.19 1.49
C ILE A 44 10.76 -4.37 2.35
N ILE A 45 11.42 -5.35 1.73
CA ILE A 45 11.93 -6.56 2.42
C ILE A 45 12.99 -6.19 3.45
N GLU A 46 13.95 -5.35 3.09
CA GLU A 46 15.02 -4.91 4.01
C GLU A 46 14.47 -4.20 5.24
N THR A 47 13.47 -3.35 5.06
CA THR A 47 12.89 -2.58 6.16
C THR A 47 12.00 -3.41 7.08
N ASN A 48 11.26 -4.39 6.54
CA ASN A 48 10.18 -5.05 7.27
C ASN A 48 10.42 -6.51 7.60
N CYS A 49 11.37 -7.18 6.96
CA CYS A 49 11.52 -8.63 7.03
C CYS A 49 12.90 -9.08 7.53
N VAL A 50 13.97 -8.45 7.07
CA VAL A 50 15.35 -8.92 7.28
C VAL A 50 15.75 -8.94 8.74
N SER A 51 15.24 -8.04 9.58
CA SER A 51 15.57 -8.01 11.01
C SER A 51 15.28 -9.34 11.73
N CYS A 52 14.26 -10.08 11.29
CA CYS A 52 13.90 -11.39 11.81
C CYS A 52 14.29 -12.54 10.87
N HIS A 53 14.35 -12.27 9.57
CA HIS A 53 14.61 -13.25 8.52
C HIS A 53 16.00 -13.10 7.89
N SER A 54 17.03 -12.80 8.69
CA SER A 54 18.40 -12.68 8.20
C SER A 54 19.23 -13.96 8.28
N PRO A 55 19.17 -14.79 9.35
CA PRO A 55 19.90 -16.06 9.39
C PRO A 55 19.00 -17.26 9.11
N GLY A 56 19.58 -18.35 8.62
CA GLY A 56 18.96 -19.68 8.58
C GLY A 56 18.06 -19.96 7.38
N ALA A 57 17.27 -21.02 7.50
CA ALA A 57 16.47 -21.58 6.41
C ALA A 57 15.32 -20.68 5.90
N GLN A 58 14.94 -19.67 6.68
CA GLN A 58 13.89 -18.72 6.32
C GLN A 58 14.43 -17.32 6.03
N ALA A 59 15.70 -17.21 5.68
CA ALA A 59 16.33 -15.94 5.35
C ALA A 59 15.68 -15.30 4.11
N LEU A 60 15.54 -13.96 4.14
CA LEU A 60 14.99 -13.15 3.04
C LEU A 60 15.95 -12.00 2.69
N THR A 61 17.24 -12.31 2.60
CA THR A 61 18.31 -11.31 2.45
C THR A 61 18.72 -11.05 1.00
N ASN A 62 18.22 -11.82 0.06
CA ASN A 62 18.56 -11.68 -1.35
C ASN A 62 17.38 -12.04 -2.28
N TYR A 63 17.53 -11.67 -3.55
CA TYR A 63 16.55 -11.91 -4.58
C TYR A 63 16.05 -13.35 -4.66
N SER A 64 16.97 -14.32 -4.70
CA SER A 64 16.60 -15.73 -4.86
C SER A 64 15.78 -16.25 -3.69
N GLN A 65 16.12 -15.87 -2.47
CA GLN A 65 15.38 -16.28 -1.27
C GLN A 65 13.97 -15.69 -1.27
N VAL A 66 13.83 -14.41 -1.60
CA VAL A 66 12.53 -13.74 -1.67
C VAL A 66 11.68 -14.33 -2.79
N LYS A 67 12.24 -14.51 -3.98
CA LYS A 67 11.56 -15.11 -5.12
C LYS A 67 11.04 -16.52 -4.81
N ASN A 68 11.87 -17.36 -4.23
CA ASN A 68 11.51 -18.75 -3.90
C ASN A 68 10.43 -18.86 -2.81
N ASN A 69 10.26 -17.81 -2.00
CA ASN A 69 9.29 -17.76 -0.93
C ASN A 69 8.10 -16.84 -1.22
N ILE A 70 7.96 -16.33 -2.44
CA ILE A 70 7.01 -15.28 -2.76
C ILE A 70 5.56 -15.62 -2.41
N ASP A 71 5.14 -16.86 -2.61
CA ASP A 71 3.76 -17.29 -2.31
C ASP A 71 3.49 -17.26 -0.81
N ASN A 72 4.43 -17.75 0.00
CA ASN A 72 4.34 -17.66 1.44
C ASN A 72 4.38 -16.22 1.94
N ILE A 73 5.24 -15.39 1.35
CA ILE A 73 5.33 -13.97 1.70
C ILE A 73 3.97 -13.30 1.48
N ILE A 74 3.37 -13.47 0.30
CA ILE A 74 2.07 -12.86 -0.03
C ILE A 74 0.97 -13.39 0.90
N ASP A 75 0.93 -14.68 1.18
CA ASP A 75 -0.01 -15.26 2.14
C ASP A 75 0.12 -14.59 3.51
N ARG A 76 1.34 -14.49 4.02
CA ARG A 76 1.59 -13.95 5.36
C ARG A 76 1.29 -12.46 5.50
N ILE A 77 1.69 -11.64 4.53
CA ILE A 77 1.45 -10.19 4.59
C ILE A 77 -0.01 -9.82 4.36
N SER A 78 -0.78 -10.67 3.68
CA SER A 78 -2.20 -10.43 3.36
C SER A 78 -3.16 -10.91 4.45
N ARG A 79 -2.68 -11.60 5.49
CA ARG A 79 -3.54 -12.09 6.58
C ARG A 79 -4.12 -10.94 7.42
N PRO A 80 -5.29 -11.12 8.01
CA PRO A 80 -5.89 -10.10 8.86
C PRO A 80 -5.07 -9.84 10.12
N ILE A 81 -5.22 -8.64 10.68
CA ILE A 81 -4.61 -8.29 11.98
C ILE A 81 -5.14 -9.24 13.06
N GLY A 82 -4.24 -9.78 13.88
CA GLY A 82 -4.56 -10.76 14.91
C GLY A 82 -4.38 -12.22 14.50
N ASP A 83 -4.19 -12.50 13.21
CA ASP A 83 -3.81 -13.85 12.76
C ASP A 83 -2.38 -14.17 13.23
N PRO A 84 -2.16 -15.31 13.93
CA PRO A 84 -0.85 -15.67 14.48
C PRO A 84 0.21 -15.90 13.40
N LEU A 85 -0.20 -16.11 12.16
CA LEU A 85 0.69 -16.33 11.02
C LEU A 85 0.92 -15.07 10.20
N LYS A 86 0.33 -13.92 10.59
CA LYS A 86 0.54 -12.65 9.90
C LYS A 86 1.97 -12.18 10.04
N MET A 87 2.52 -11.64 8.95
CA MET A 87 3.82 -10.96 8.92
C MET A 87 3.67 -9.51 8.40
N PRO A 88 4.53 -8.60 8.86
CA PRO A 88 5.45 -8.72 9.99
C PRO A 88 4.71 -8.91 11.31
N GLN A 89 5.31 -9.64 12.25
CA GLN A 89 4.71 -9.85 13.58
C GLN A 89 4.59 -8.53 14.33
N GLY A 90 3.40 -8.27 14.89
CA GLY A 90 3.13 -7.03 15.62
C GLY A 90 2.90 -5.80 14.75
N GLY A 91 2.85 -5.96 13.42
CA GLY A 91 2.65 -4.87 12.48
C GLY A 91 1.94 -5.28 11.20
N SER A 92 1.97 -4.38 10.22
CA SER A 92 1.42 -4.61 8.87
C SER A 92 2.20 -3.79 7.86
N LEU A 93 2.31 -4.31 6.64
CA LEU A 93 2.71 -3.50 5.49
C LEU A 93 1.57 -2.55 5.12
N SER A 94 1.92 -1.42 4.49
CA SER A 94 0.90 -0.55 3.88
C SER A 94 0.24 -1.25 2.68
N PRO A 95 -0.99 -0.84 2.30
CA PRO A 95 -1.65 -1.37 1.11
C PRO A 95 -0.80 -1.24 -0.16
N SER A 96 -0.07 -0.13 -0.33
CA SER A 96 0.81 0.07 -1.48
C SER A 96 1.99 -0.90 -1.48
N GLN A 97 2.60 -1.18 -0.34
CA GLN A 97 3.68 -2.16 -0.23
C GLN A 97 3.21 -3.58 -0.57
N ILE A 98 2.02 -3.96 -0.11
CA ILE A 98 1.40 -5.25 -0.48
C ILE A 98 1.13 -5.30 -1.98
N THR A 99 0.62 -4.23 -2.56
CA THR A 99 0.38 -4.11 -4.00
C THR A 99 1.66 -4.25 -4.80
N ILE A 100 2.76 -3.62 -4.40
CA ILE A 100 4.07 -3.72 -5.06
C ILE A 100 4.55 -5.17 -5.07
N ILE A 101 4.52 -5.86 -3.93
CA ILE A 101 4.98 -7.27 -3.85
C ILE A 101 4.10 -8.18 -4.70
N THR A 102 2.79 -8.01 -4.66
CA THR A 102 1.83 -8.80 -5.44
C THR A 102 2.01 -8.56 -6.95
N LYS A 103 2.19 -7.29 -7.34
CA LYS A 103 2.44 -6.93 -8.73
C LYS A 103 3.77 -7.47 -9.24
N TRP A 104 4.81 -7.44 -8.41
CA TRP A 104 6.10 -8.05 -8.77
C TRP A 104 5.95 -9.52 -9.15
N LYS A 105 5.16 -10.29 -8.40
CA LYS A 105 4.83 -11.66 -8.77
C LYS A 105 4.10 -11.72 -10.11
N ALA A 106 3.10 -10.89 -10.30
CA ALA A 106 2.32 -10.84 -11.55
C ALA A 106 3.15 -10.43 -12.76
N ASP A 107 4.11 -9.54 -12.57
CA ASP A 107 5.02 -9.04 -13.62
C ASP A 107 6.15 -10.03 -13.97
N GLY A 108 6.24 -11.18 -13.33
CA GLY A 108 7.18 -12.26 -13.67
C GLY A 108 8.43 -12.32 -12.79
N LEU A 109 8.44 -11.67 -11.63
CA LEU A 109 9.51 -11.75 -10.64
C LEU A 109 10.86 -11.26 -11.16
N SER A 110 10.90 -10.20 -11.94
CA SER A 110 12.13 -9.63 -12.48
C SER A 110 13.04 -9.10 -11.38
N GLU A 111 14.37 -9.33 -11.53
CA GLU A 111 15.36 -8.79 -10.59
C GLU A 111 15.65 -7.32 -10.87
N ASN A 112 15.77 -6.92 -12.17
CA ASN A 112 16.07 -5.58 -12.65
C ASN A 112 15.05 -5.14 -13.70
#